data_ab0fe937251ac1c19d0a99dce2fbaa6a
#
_entry.id   ab0fe937251ac1c19d0a99dce2fbaa6a
#
_cell.length_a   1.000
_cell.length_b   1.000
_cell.length_c   1.000
_cell.angle_alpha   90.00
_cell.angle_beta   90.00
_cell.angle_gamma   90.00
#
_symmetry.space_group_name_H-M   'P 1'
#
loop_
_entity.id
_entity.type
_entity.pdbx_description
1 polymer ?
#
loop_
_entity_poly.entity_id
_entity_poly.type
_entity_poly.pdbx_seq_one_letter_code
_entity_poly.pdbx_strand_id
1 'polypeptide(L)'
;MEDAKIIDLYFARDERAVAETAQKYGAYCFSLANAILPNRQDAEETVSDTYWKTWTSIPPHRPAVLKLFLAKITRNLAFTRWRSISAQKRGGGEMELVLEELSECAAATGSAEDVLNGKELAKAIRAFLDTIPPREQDIFLRRYFFVEESASIAKRYGMKQATVLRTLSRTRMKLKKYLAMEGYAV
;
A
#
# COMPACT_ATOMS: atom_id res chain seq x y z
N MET A 1 7.61 6.48 -22.66
CA MET A 1 7.16 7.92 -22.66
C MET A 1 7.36 8.56 -21.29
N GLU A 2 7.51 9.87 -21.18
CA GLU A 2 7.58 10.60 -19.91
C GLU A 2 6.22 10.71 -19.24
N ASP A 3 6.18 10.73 -17.89
CA ASP A 3 4.92 10.74 -17.11
C ASP A 3 4.01 11.92 -17.46
N ALA A 4 4.59 13.10 -17.66
CA ALA A 4 3.83 14.29 -18.02
C ALA A 4 3.07 14.10 -19.34
N LYS A 5 3.71 13.52 -20.35
CA LYS A 5 3.09 13.24 -21.65
C LYS A 5 1.99 12.18 -21.54
N ILE A 6 2.20 11.14 -20.71
CA ILE A 6 1.16 10.13 -20.46
C ILE A 6 -0.06 10.78 -19.79
N ILE A 7 0.16 11.66 -18.81
CA ILE A 7 -0.91 12.39 -18.13
C ILE A 7 -1.66 13.30 -19.12
N ASP A 8 -0.95 13.97 -20.01
CA ASP A 8 -1.56 14.82 -21.04
C ASP A 8 -2.45 14.01 -22.00
N LEU A 9 -2.06 12.77 -22.36
CA LEU A 9 -2.90 11.87 -23.14
C LEU A 9 -4.20 11.50 -22.38
N TYR A 10 -4.13 11.27 -21.08
CA TYR A 10 -5.35 11.05 -20.26
C TYR A 10 -6.27 12.28 -20.28
N PHE A 11 -5.71 13.48 -20.18
CA PHE A 11 -6.49 14.71 -20.27
C PHE A 11 -7.13 14.91 -21.65
N ALA A 12 -6.42 14.51 -22.72
CA ALA A 12 -6.92 14.53 -24.08
C ALA A 12 -7.94 13.41 -24.39
N ARG A 13 -8.20 12.50 -23.42
CA ARG A 13 -9.02 11.29 -23.64
C ARG A 13 -8.50 10.41 -24.78
N ASP A 14 -7.20 10.38 -24.97
CA ASP A 14 -6.52 9.54 -25.95
C ASP A 14 -6.25 8.15 -25.37
N GLU A 15 -6.79 7.12 -25.98
CA GLU A 15 -6.66 5.72 -25.52
C GLU A 15 -5.20 5.24 -25.44
N ARG A 16 -4.29 5.87 -26.19
CA ARG A 16 -2.84 5.62 -26.07
C ARG A 16 -2.30 5.81 -24.67
N ALA A 17 -2.95 6.64 -23.84
CA ALA A 17 -2.60 6.85 -22.45
C ALA A 17 -2.55 5.52 -21.67
N VAL A 18 -3.53 4.65 -21.91
CA VAL A 18 -3.62 3.33 -21.25
C VAL A 18 -2.49 2.41 -21.72
N ALA A 19 -2.26 2.35 -23.03
CA ALA A 19 -1.19 1.53 -23.61
C ALA A 19 0.21 1.96 -23.10
N GLU A 20 0.49 3.25 -23.08
CA GLU A 20 1.76 3.79 -22.57
C GLU A 20 1.93 3.55 -21.05
N THR A 21 0.84 3.66 -20.28
CA THR A 21 0.85 3.32 -18.87
C THR A 21 1.13 1.84 -18.65
N ALA A 22 0.48 0.98 -19.40
CA ALA A 22 0.69 -0.48 -19.34
C ALA A 22 2.13 -0.87 -19.69
N GLN A 23 2.68 -0.30 -20.76
CA GLN A 23 4.04 -0.53 -21.17
C GLN A 23 5.05 -0.10 -20.10
N LYS A 24 4.85 1.07 -19.49
CA LYS A 24 5.81 1.64 -18.54
C LYS A 24 5.67 1.08 -17.12
N TYR A 25 4.46 0.84 -16.66
CA TYR A 25 4.15 0.53 -15.27
C TYR A 25 3.43 -0.80 -15.05
N GLY A 26 3.12 -1.55 -16.11
CA GLY A 26 2.39 -2.81 -15.99
C GLY A 26 3.05 -3.83 -15.08
N ALA A 27 4.35 -4.07 -15.27
CA ALA A 27 5.11 -4.99 -14.42
C ALA A 27 5.17 -4.52 -12.94
N TYR A 28 5.24 -3.22 -12.71
CA TYR A 28 5.24 -2.64 -11.38
C TYR A 28 3.87 -2.79 -10.70
N CYS A 29 2.78 -2.45 -11.37
CA CYS A 29 1.42 -2.63 -10.86
C CYS A 29 1.13 -4.11 -10.59
N PHE A 30 1.54 -5.00 -11.51
CA PHE A 30 1.41 -6.44 -11.32
C PHE A 30 2.18 -6.93 -10.09
N SER A 31 3.41 -6.50 -9.89
CA SER A 31 4.21 -6.86 -8.71
C SER A 31 3.53 -6.44 -7.41
N LEU A 32 2.92 -5.25 -7.38
CA LEU A 32 2.16 -4.78 -6.21
C LEU A 32 0.89 -5.61 -5.96
N ALA A 33 0.11 -5.88 -7.01
CA ALA A 33 -1.10 -6.67 -6.91
C ALA A 33 -0.79 -8.12 -6.49
N ASN A 34 0.21 -8.74 -7.11
CA ASN A 34 0.62 -10.11 -6.83
C ASN A 34 1.27 -10.31 -5.46
N ALA A 35 1.77 -9.23 -4.83
CA ALA A 35 2.24 -9.28 -3.44
C ALA A 35 1.08 -9.32 -2.42
N ILE A 36 -0.12 -8.92 -2.82
CA ILE A 36 -1.30 -8.83 -1.97
C ILE A 36 -2.26 -9.99 -2.24
N LEU A 37 -2.43 -10.36 -3.50
CA LEU A 37 -3.44 -11.33 -3.94
C LEU A 37 -2.87 -12.76 -4.01
N PRO A 38 -3.66 -13.79 -3.67
CA PRO A 38 -3.19 -15.15 -3.54
C PRO A 38 -2.93 -15.85 -4.89
N ASN A 39 -3.47 -15.32 -5.98
CA ASN A 39 -3.30 -15.91 -7.30
C ASN A 39 -3.00 -14.87 -8.37
N ARG A 40 -2.37 -15.35 -9.45
CA ARG A 40 -1.91 -14.52 -10.57
C ARG A 40 -3.07 -13.88 -11.34
N GLN A 41 -4.17 -14.61 -11.53
CA GLN A 41 -5.32 -14.13 -12.30
C GLN A 41 -5.96 -12.91 -11.64
N ASP A 42 -6.18 -12.97 -10.31
CA ASP A 42 -6.71 -11.84 -9.55
C ASP A 42 -5.77 -10.61 -9.62
N ALA A 43 -4.44 -10.85 -9.64
CA ALA A 43 -3.47 -9.79 -9.79
C ALA A 43 -3.55 -9.14 -11.20
N GLU A 44 -3.66 -9.93 -12.26
CA GLU A 44 -3.81 -9.45 -13.64
C GLU A 44 -5.10 -8.65 -13.83
N GLU A 45 -6.22 -9.13 -13.29
CA GLU A 45 -7.49 -8.41 -13.31
C GLU A 45 -7.41 -7.09 -12.53
N THR A 46 -6.75 -7.09 -11.36
CA THR A 46 -6.52 -5.87 -10.56
C THR A 46 -5.69 -4.84 -11.31
N VAL A 47 -4.73 -5.27 -12.13
CA VAL A 47 -3.96 -4.36 -13.00
C VAL A 47 -4.86 -3.73 -14.06
N SER A 48 -5.72 -4.53 -14.69
CA SER A 48 -6.71 -4.02 -15.67
C SER A 48 -7.67 -3.02 -15.03
N ASP A 49 -8.19 -3.32 -13.84
CA ASP A 49 -9.03 -2.41 -13.05
C ASP A 49 -8.28 -1.12 -12.65
N THR A 50 -6.96 -1.21 -12.42
CA THR A 50 -6.10 -0.05 -12.14
C THR A 50 -6.09 0.91 -13.33
N TYR A 51 -5.96 0.39 -14.55
CA TYR A 51 -6.00 1.22 -15.76
C TYR A 51 -7.36 1.89 -15.95
N TRP A 52 -8.44 1.14 -15.78
CA TRP A 52 -9.79 1.67 -15.84
C TRP A 52 -10.02 2.78 -14.80
N LYS A 53 -9.61 2.53 -13.55
CA LYS A 53 -9.74 3.52 -12.47
C LYS A 53 -8.88 4.76 -12.72
N THR A 54 -7.69 4.59 -13.31
CA THR A 54 -6.83 5.70 -13.71
C THR A 54 -7.49 6.54 -14.80
N TRP A 55 -8.04 5.88 -15.82
CA TRP A 55 -8.79 6.54 -16.91
C TRP A 55 -9.96 7.36 -16.41
N THR A 56 -10.72 6.84 -15.45
CA THR A 56 -11.88 7.54 -14.88
C THR A 56 -11.49 8.64 -13.89
N SER A 57 -10.30 8.58 -13.33
CA SER A 57 -9.81 9.55 -12.34
C SER A 57 -9.03 10.71 -12.94
N ILE A 58 -8.47 10.56 -14.13
CA ILE A 58 -7.77 11.59 -14.88
C ILE A 58 -8.54 11.89 -16.17
N PRO A 59 -9.05 13.11 -16.41
CA PRO A 59 -9.25 14.19 -15.47
C PRO A 59 -10.35 13.91 -14.43
N PRO A 60 -10.52 14.71 -13.39
CA PRO A 60 -9.90 16.02 -13.15
C PRO A 60 -8.57 15.97 -12.40
N HIS A 61 -8.22 14.81 -11.81
CA HIS A 61 -6.99 14.70 -11.03
C HIS A 61 -5.76 14.75 -11.93
N ARG A 62 -4.79 15.62 -11.58
CA ARG A 62 -3.46 15.66 -12.24
C ARG A 62 -2.38 15.23 -11.24
N PRO A 63 -2.00 13.94 -11.24
CA PRO A 63 -1.01 13.45 -10.28
C PRO A 63 0.38 14.05 -10.54
N ALA A 64 1.06 14.49 -9.48
CA ALA A 64 2.44 14.98 -9.59
C ALA A 64 3.43 13.85 -9.95
N VAL A 65 3.15 12.63 -9.49
CA VAL A 65 3.95 11.42 -9.77
C VAL A 65 3.03 10.29 -10.15
N LEU A 66 2.98 9.97 -11.44
CA LEU A 66 2.07 8.95 -12.00
C LEU A 66 2.30 7.57 -11.35
N LYS A 67 3.56 7.18 -11.14
CA LYS A 67 3.92 5.92 -10.48
C LYS A 67 3.26 5.75 -9.10
N LEU A 68 3.28 6.79 -8.27
CA LEU A 68 2.69 6.74 -6.93
C LEU A 68 1.16 6.73 -6.98
N PHE A 69 0.58 7.43 -7.94
CA PHE A 69 -0.87 7.43 -8.18
C PHE A 69 -1.36 6.04 -8.56
N LEU A 70 -0.70 5.38 -9.53
CA LEU A 70 -1.00 4.01 -9.92
C LEU A 70 -0.82 3.03 -8.76
N ALA A 71 0.28 3.14 -8.01
CA ALA A 71 0.53 2.29 -6.86
C ALA A 71 -0.57 2.38 -5.80
N LYS A 72 -1.10 3.59 -5.55
CA LYS A 72 -2.22 3.80 -4.62
C LYS A 72 -3.48 3.10 -5.14
N ILE A 73 -3.82 3.29 -6.40
CA ILE A 73 -5.01 2.66 -7.01
C ILE A 73 -4.88 1.14 -6.98
N THR A 74 -3.75 0.60 -7.46
CA THR A 74 -3.50 -0.85 -7.51
C THR A 74 -3.64 -1.49 -6.13
N ARG A 75 -3.05 -0.89 -5.09
CA ARG A 75 -3.16 -1.41 -3.72
C ARG A 75 -4.58 -1.36 -3.19
N ASN A 76 -5.27 -0.26 -3.36
CA ASN A 76 -6.65 -0.13 -2.90
C ASN A 76 -7.56 -1.19 -3.54
N LEU A 77 -7.42 -1.43 -4.85
CA LEU A 77 -8.16 -2.46 -5.57
C LEU A 77 -7.77 -3.87 -5.12
N ALA A 78 -6.47 -4.14 -4.99
CA ALA A 78 -5.97 -5.42 -4.50
C ALA A 78 -6.48 -5.73 -3.09
N PHE A 79 -6.44 -4.77 -2.17
CA PHE A 79 -6.98 -4.94 -0.83
C PHE A 79 -8.50 -5.15 -0.81
N THR A 80 -9.24 -4.43 -1.64
CA THR A 80 -10.69 -4.62 -1.76
C THR A 80 -11.01 -6.03 -2.26
N ARG A 81 -10.31 -6.49 -3.30
CA ARG A 81 -10.48 -7.82 -3.86
C ARG A 81 -10.07 -8.90 -2.86
N TRP A 82 -8.95 -8.71 -2.18
CA TRP A 82 -8.49 -9.65 -1.15
C TRP A 82 -9.53 -9.79 -0.02
N ARG A 83 -10.11 -8.70 0.48
CA ARG A 83 -11.19 -8.74 1.49
C ARG A 83 -12.38 -9.56 1.01
N SER A 84 -12.79 -9.40 -0.25
CA SER A 84 -13.87 -10.17 -0.85
C SER A 84 -13.56 -11.68 -0.88
N ILE A 85 -12.32 -12.05 -1.29
CA ILE A 85 -11.87 -13.44 -1.35
C ILE A 85 -11.75 -14.03 0.06
N SER A 86 -11.21 -13.29 1.02
CA SER A 86 -11.00 -13.73 2.41
C SER A 86 -12.32 -13.87 3.17
N ALA A 87 -13.31 -13.03 2.87
CA ALA A 87 -14.65 -13.16 3.43
C ALA A 87 -15.34 -14.48 3.00
N GLN A 88 -15.00 -14.99 1.80
CA GLN A 88 -15.51 -16.27 1.30
C GLN A 88 -14.74 -17.49 1.85
N LYS A 89 -13.46 -17.32 2.22
CA LYS A 89 -12.62 -18.37 2.81
C LYS A 89 -12.41 -18.03 4.28
N ARG A 90 -13.20 -18.60 5.17
CA ARG A 90 -12.96 -18.52 6.62
C ARG A 90 -11.64 -19.20 6.97
N GLY A 91 -10.56 -18.43 7.03
CA GLY A 91 -9.23 -18.90 7.43
C GLY A 91 -8.26 -17.74 7.35
N GLY A 92 -7.81 -17.23 8.51
CA GLY A 92 -6.93 -16.07 8.65
C GLY A 92 -5.67 -16.18 7.79
N GLY A 93 -5.53 -15.28 6.82
CA GLY A 93 -4.33 -15.14 5.99
C GLY A 93 -3.38 -14.08 6.55
N GLU A 94 -2.19 -14.03 5.98
CA GLU A 94 -1.11 -13.10 6.37
C GLU A 94 -1.57 -11.63 6.38
N MET A 95 -2.54 -11.27 5.50
CA MET A 95 -3.11 -9.93 5.44
C MET A 95 -3.98 -9.61 6.66
N GLU A 96 -4.74 -10.57 7.15
CA GLU A 96 -5.57 -10.39 8.34
C GLU A 96 -4.69 -10.14 9.57
N LEU A 97 -3.58 -10.89 9.68
CA LEU A 97 -2.55 -10.66 10.69
C LEU A 97 -1.92 -9.26 10.56
N VAL A 98 -1.59 -8.83 9.34
CA VAL A 98 -1.02 -7.49 9.10
C VAL A 98 -2.01 -6.39 9.47
N LEU A 99 -3.28 -6.54 9.13
CA LEU A 99 -4.33 -5.57 9.49
C LEU A 99 -4.58 -5.55 10.99
N GLU A 100 -4.60 -6.72 11.65
CA GLU A 100 -4.73 -6.85 13.09
C GLU A 100 -3.55 -6.21 13.82
N GLU A 101 -2.32 -6.49 13.40
CA GLU A 101 -1.10 -5.88 13.91
C GLU A 101 -1.11 -4.35 13.79
N LEU A 102 -1.63 -3.79 12.68
CA LEU A 102 -1.74 -2.35 12.49
C LEU A 102 -2.91 -1.73 13.26
N SER A 103 -4.01 -2.45 13.43
CA SER A 103 -5.16 -1.97 14.20
C SER A 103 -4.83 -1.74 15.67
N GLU A 104 -3.87 -2.49 16.21
CA GLU A 104 -3.31 -2.25 17.54
C GLU A 104 -2.61 -0.87 17.68
N CYS A 105 -2.19 -0.28 16.56
CA CYS A 105 -1.50 1.01 16.51
C CYS A 105 -2.44 2.18 16.23
N ALA A 106 -3.59 1.92 15.61
CA ALA A 106 -4.59 2.91 15.24
C ALA A 106 -5.93 2.48 15.84
N ALA A 107 -6.25 2.93 17.05
CA ALA A 107 -7.57 2.72 17.60
C ALA A 107 -8.60 3.44 16.72
N ALA A 108 -9.61 2.67 16.33
CA ALA A 108 -10.76 3.00 15.55
C ALA A 108 -11.16 4.49 15.51
N THR A 109 -10.95 5.10 14.38
CA THR A 109 -11.67 6.31 14.01
C THR A 109 -12.64 5.95 12.89
N GLY A 110 -13.92 5.82 13.24
CA GLY A 110 -15.01 5.60 12.30
C GLY A 110 -15.89 6.82 12.23
N SER A 111 -15.57 7.81 11.40
CA SER A 111 -16.51 8.84 10.97
C SER A 111 -16.06 9.55 9.69
N ALA A 112 -16.98 10.27 9.03
CA ALA A 112 -16.77 10.93 7.74
C ALA A 112 -15.72 12.09 7.74
N GLU A 113 -15.23 12.51 8.89
CA GLU A 113 -14.09 13.41 9.07
C GLU A 113 -12.75 12.75 8.73
N ASP A 114 -12.74 11.41 8.56
CA ASP A 114 -11.54 10.59 8.42
C ASP A 114 -10.74 10.77 7.13
N VAL A 115 -11.30 11.39 6.09
CA VAL A 115 -10.55 11.61 4.84
C VAL A 115 -9.48 12.70 4.99
N LEU A 116 -9.76 13.72 5.80
CA LEU A 116 -8.77 14.75 6.15
C LEU A 116 -7.75 14.19 7.15
N ASN A 117 -8.20 13.46 8.17
CA ASN A 117 -7.38 12.77 9.15
C ASN A 117 -6.46 11.71 8.52
N GLY A 118 -6.91 11.01 7.48
CA GLY A 118 -6.11 10.00 6.79
C GLY A 118 -4.86 10.56 6.09
N LYS A 119 -4.91 11.80 5.58
CA LYS A 119 -3.73 12.45 4.97
C LYS A 119 -2.74 12.92 6.04
N GLU A 120 -3.25 13.45 7.12
CA GLU A 120 -2.44 13.90 8.27
C GLU A 120 -1.79 12.71 8.98
N LEU A 121 -2.53 11.65 9.22
CA LEU A 121 -2.02 10.40 9.76
C LEU A 121 -0.93 9.79 8.85
N ALA A 122 -1.14 9.76 7.54
CA ALA A 122 -0.12 9.28 6.60
C ALA A 122 1.15 10.14 6.62
N LYS A 123 1.01 11.45 6.83
CA LYS A 123 2.14 12.38 7.00
C LYS A 123 2.88 12.11 8.31
N ALA A 124 2.14 11.92 9.41
CA ALA A 124 2.71 11.60 10.71
C ALA A 124 3.46 10.25 10.70
N ILE A 125 2.90 9.23 10.05
CA ILE A 125 3.56 7.92 9.90
C ILE A 125 4.86 8.07 9.07
N ARG A 126 4.88 8.86 8.00
CA ARG A 126 6.10 9.14 7.23
C ARG A 126 7.16 9.83 8.10
N ALA A 127 6.77 10.89 8.80
CA ALA A 127 7.67 11.60 9.70
C ALA A 127 8.25 10.66 10.76
N PHE A 128 7.44 9.79 11.34
CA PHE A 128 7.93 8.75 12.26
C PHE A 128 8.95 7.82 11.59
N LEU A 129 8.66 7.32 10.38
CA LEU A 129 9.56 6.41 9.67
C LEU A 129 10.93 7.04 9.42
N ASP A 130 11.00 8.34 9.20
CA ASP A 130 12.26 9.07 9.03
C ASP A 130 13.07 9.19 10.33
N THR A 131 12.46 8.94 11.49
CA THR A 131 13.15 8.97 12.80
C THR A 131 13.77 7.64 13.22
N ILE A 132 13.43 6.53 12.55
CA ILE A 132 13.93 5.20 12.90
C ILE A 132 15.07 4.77 11.97
N PRO A 133 15.93 3.80 12.41
CA PRO A 133 17.02 3.32 11.58
C PRO A 133 16.54 2.79 10.22
N PRO A 134 17.28 3.05 9.12
CA PRO A 134 16.86 2.67 7.76
C PRO A 134 16.49 1.19 7.60
N ARG A 135 17.16 0.31 8.34
CA ARG A 135 16.87 -1.12 8.33
C ARG A 135 15.53 -1.46 8.99
N GLU A 136 15.18 -0.80 10.12
CA GLU A 136 13.89 -0.96 10.78
C GLU A 136 12.77 -0.39 9.92
N GLN A 137 13.01 0.76 9.26
CA GLN A 137 12.11 1.39 8.31
C GLN A 137 11.79 0.45 7.14
N ASP A 138 12.82 -0.15 6.49
CA ASP A 138 12.60 -1.03 5.35
C ASP A 138 11.87 -2.33 5.77
N ILE A 139 12.20 -2.92 6.92
CA ILE A 139 11.47 -4.07 7.48
C ILE A 139 10.00 -3.72 7.72
N PHE A 140 9.72 -2.55 8.28
CA PHE A 140 8.36 -2.07 8.52
C PHE A 140 7.58 -1.86 7.21
N LEU A 141 8.18 -1.17 6.23
CA LEU A 141 7.58 -0.95 4.93
C LEU A 141 7.30 -2.27 4.19
N ARG A 142 8.22 -3.23 4.24
CA ARG A 142 8.01 -4.55 3.62
C ARG A 142 6.83 -5.27 4.25
N ARG A 143 6.73 -5.28 5.57
CA ARG A 143 5.65 -5.96 6.27
C ARG A 143 4.29 -5.31 6.01
N TYR A 144 4.19 -3.99 6.25
CA TYR A 144 2.89 -3.29 6.30
C TYR A 144 2.49 -2.63 4.99
N PHE A 145 3.44 -2.31 4.15
CA PHE A 145 3.17 -1.66 2.89
C PHE A 145 3.18 -2.63 1.70
N PHE A 146 4.09 -3.60 1.70
CA PHE A 146 4.20 -4.61 0.67
C PHE A 146 3.59 -5.96 1.07
N VAL A 147 3.16 -6.11 2.34
CA VAL A 147 2.55 -7.34 2.88
C VAL A 147 3.48 -8.55 2.69
N GLU A 148 4.79 -8.33 2.83
CA GLU A 148 5.79 -9.40 2.72
C GLU A 148 5.77 -10.24 4.00
N GLU A 149 5.81 -11.56 3.86
CA GLU A 149 5.85 -12.48 4.99
C GLU A 149 7.12 -12.27 5.84
N SER A 150 6.98 -12.35 7.15
CA SER A 150 8.11 -12.18 8.09
C SER A 150 9.26 -13.18 7.85
N ALA A 151 8.94 -14.39 7.36
CA ALA A 151 9.94 -15.39 6.96
C ALA A 151 10.73 -14.93 5.73
N SER A 152 10.07 -14.35 4.73
CA SER A 152 10.70 -13.81 3.52
C SER A 152 11.59 -12.62 3.83
N ILE A 153 11.11 -11.71 4.70
CA ILE A 153 11.91 -10.58 5.21
C ILE A 153 13.15 -11.10 5.95
N ALA A 154 12.99 -12.09 6.81
CA ALA A 154 14.09 -12.70 7.56
C ALA A 154 15.17 -13.28 6.62
N LYS A 155 14.75 -14.03 5.59
CA LYS A 155 15.64 -14.57 4.56
C LYS A 155 16.40 -13.47 3.82
N ARG A 156 15.73 -12.39 3.45
CA ARG A 156 16.31 -11.24 2.75
C ARG A 156 17.44 -10.58 3.54
N TYR A 157 17.27 -10.45 4.84
CA TYR A 157 18.26 -9.79 5.72
C TYR A 157 19.22 -10.75 6.41
N GLY A 158 19.17 -12.05 6.11
CA GLY A 158 20.03 -13.06 6.76
C GLY A 158 19.81 -13.15 8.28
N MET A 159 18.58 -12.94 8.75
CA MET A 159 18.25 -12.95 10.19
C MET A 159 17.20 -14.02 10.52
N LYS A 160 17.03 -14.32 11.81
CA LYS A 160 15.96 -15.22 12.27
C LYS A 160 14.60 -14.51 12.18
N GLN A 161 13.56 -15.25 11.79
CA GLN A 161 12.17 -14.73 11.74
C GLN A 161 11.75 -14.11 13.08
N ALA A 162 12.10 -14.71 14.21
CA ALA A 162 11.84 -14.17 15.54
C ALA A 162 12.46 -12.76 15.74
N THR A 163 13.59 -12.47 15.10
CA THR A 163 14.23 -11.16 15.17
C THR A 163 13.42 -10.13 14.36
N VAL A 164 12.91 -10.51 13.18
CA VAL A 164 12.02 -9.65 12.38
C VAL A 164 10.75 -9.32 13.17
N LEU A 165 10.07 -10.32 13.72
CA LEU A 165 8.85 -10.14 14.52
C LEU A 165 9.09 -9.25 15.74
N ARG A 166 10.21 -9.42 16.45
CA ARG A 166 10.59 -8.56 17.58
C ARG A 166 10.88 -7.12 17.15
N THR A 167 11.51 -6.93 16.00
CA THR A 167 11.76 -5.61 15.42
C THR A 167 10.44 -4.92 15.08
N LEU A 168 9.54 -5.61 14.39
CA LEU A 168 8.22 -5.09 14.03
C LEU A 168 7.40 -4.71 15.27
N SER A 169 7.35 -5.57 16.29
CA SER A 169 6.66 -5.28 17.55
C SER A 169 7.19 -4.01 18.22
N ARG A 170 8.53 -3.88 18.33
CA ARG A 170 9.14 -2.66 18.90
C ARG A 170 8.85 -1.41 18.07
N THR A 171 8.88 -1.53 16.75
CA THR A 171 8.60 -0.41 15.86
C THR A 171 7.14 0.03 15.97
N ARG A 172 6.18 -0.91 16.09
CA ARG A 172 4.77 -0.58 16.36
C ARG A 172 4.59 0.16 17.68
N MET A 173 5.25 -0.30 18.74
CA MET A 173 5.20 0.39 20.04
C MET A 173 5.76 1.81 19.97
N LYS A 174 6.85 2.02 19.22
CA LYS A 174 7.42 3.36 18.99
C LYS A 174 6.44 4.22 18.19
N LEU A 175 5.84 3.69 17.12
CA LEU A 175 4.84 4.38 16.31
C LEU A 175 3.62 4.78 17.15
N LYS A 176 3.09 3.87 17.96
CA LYS A 176 1.97 4.14 18.87
C LYS A 176 2.28 5.33 19.80
N LYS A 177 3.45 5.32 20.42
CA LYS A 177 3.88 6.44 21.30
C LYS A 177 4.02 7.75 20.51
N TYR A 178 4.60 7.71 19.32
CA TYR A 178 4.77 8.87 18.46
C TYR A 178 3.41 9.47 18.08
N LEU A 179 2.47 8.64 17.63
CA LEU A 179 1.13 9.09 17.26
C LEU A 179 0.37 9.67 18.46
N ALA A 180 0.50 9.08 19.64
CA ALA A 180 -0.09 9.64 20.86
C ALA A 180 0.48 11.03 21.20
N MET A 181 1.77 11.26 20.98
CA MET A 181 2.41 12.58 21.18
C MET A 181 1.94 13.62 20.16
N GLU A 182 1.64 13.18 18.93
CA GLU A 182 1.08 14.02 17.86
C GLU A 182 -0.44 14.26 18.02
N GLY A 183 -1.06 13.77 19.11
CA GLY A 183 -2.47 14.01 19.43
C GLY A 183 -3.46 13.02 18.78
N TYR A 184 -2.97 11.93 18.19
CA TYR A 184 -3.85 10.88 17.70
C TYR A 184 -4.32 9.97 18.83
N ALA A 185 -5.62 9.64 18.84
CA ALA A 185 -6.16 8.62 19.74
C ALA A 185 -5.67 7.23 19.29
N VAL A 186 -4.81 6.56 20.07
CA VAL A 186 -4.16 5.27 19.79
C VAL A 186 -4.26 4.28 20.93
#